data_9a540590cf09932d13ef6c048f27fe09
#
_entry.id   9a540590cf09932d13ef6c048f27fe09
#
_cell.length_a   1.000
_cell.length_b   1.000
_cell.length_c   1.000
_cell.angle_alpha   90.00
_cell.angle_beta   90.00
_cell.angle_gamma   90.00
#
_symmetry.space_group_name_H-M   'P 1'
#
loop_
_entity.id
_entity.type
_entity.pdbx_description
1 polymer ?
#
loop_
_entity_poly.entity_id
_entity_poly.type
_entity_poly.pdbx_seq_one_letter_code
_entity_poly.pdbx_strand_id
1 'polypeptide(L)'
;MVDHVTWSEQQSSTTVSVDGHDLAVAYHEDGSDESTGPPVVFLHGIPTWSFLWRDIVPAVADDRRTIAPDMVGYGHSAMSDDFDRSIRAQETALEALLDDLGIEEVALVAHDIGGGVALRFAAHNPDRVAQLVLSNAVCYDSWPVEFVSTLGLPSTADLERAALEERLDAAFVDGTYGEADPAFVDGMKAPWLTDAGHVSLVRNAVSTNTNHTTEIDYGAITAETLLLWGEDDVMQPYDYAERLATDITDATLEPLSDAYHWVPADRPAAYADHLRAFLAGAQA
;
A
#
# COMPACT_ATOMS: atom_id res chain seq x y z
N MET A 1 10.24 0.75 -18.49
CA MET A 1 9.80 0.25 -17.16
C MET A 1 11.04 -0.12 -16.37
N VAL A 2 11.11 0.30 -15.12
CA VAL A 2 12.17 -0.06 -14.17
C VAL A 2 11.92 -1.49 -13.70
N ASP A 3 12.95 -2.34 -13.64
CA ASP A 3 12.87 -3.66 -13.02
C ASP A 3 13.02 -3.56 -11.49
N HIS A 4 12.65 -4.62 -10.78
CA HIS A 4 12.64 -4.64 -9.32
C HIS A 4 14.03 -4.53 -8.68
N VAL A 5 15.08 -4.98 -9.38
CA VAL A 5 16.47 -4.86 -8.90
C VAL A 5 16.91 -3.40 -8.95
N THR A 6 16.72 -2.76 -10.10
CA THR A 6 17.01 -1.33 -10.26
C THR A 6 16.20 -0.47 -9.27
N TRP A 7 14.91 -0.80 -9.07
CA TRP A 7 14.07 -0.10 -8.09
C TRP A 7 14.63 -0.20 -6.67
N SER A 8 15.02 -1.40 -6.24
CA SER A 8 15.59 -1.62 -4.91
C SER A 8 16.96 -0.95 -4.71
N GLU A 9 17.80 -0.92 -5.76
CA GLU A 9 19.10 -0.23 -5.72
C GLU A 9 18.98 1.30 -5.61
N GLN A 10 17.84 1.85 -5.98
CA GLN A 10 17.53 3.29 -5.88
C GLN A 10 16.88 3.68 -4.55
N GLN A 11 16.52 2.73 -3.72
CA GLN A 11 15.93 3.02 -2.41
C GLN A 11 16.96 3.66 -1.45
N SER A 12 16.47 4.64 -0.70
CA SER A 12 17.10 5.15 0.53
C SER A 12 16.63 4.34 1.74
N SER A 13 17.24 4.55 2.88
CA SER A 13 16.80 3.90 4.13
C SER A 13 16.94 4.85 5.31
N THR A 14 15.95 4.80 6.21
CA THR A 14 16.01 5.47 7.51
C THR A 14 15.63 4.49 8.63
N THR A 15 15.72 4.92 9.88
CA THR A 15 15.34 4.12 11.05
C THR A 15 14.20 4.79 11.78
N VAL A 16 13.11 4.06 11.97
CA VAL A 16 11.95 4.51 12.74
C VAL A 16 11.79 3.71 14.02
N SER A 17 11.26 4.32 15.07
CA SER A 17 11.00 3.62 16.33
C SER A 17 9.52 3.24 16.41
N VAL A 18 9.22 1.94 16.50
CA VAL A 18 7.87 1.39 16.61
C VAL A 18 7.81 0.47 17.83
N ASP A 19 6.97 0.80 18.80
CA ASP A 19 6.77 0.01 20.04
C ASP A 19 8.08 -0.38 20.77
N GLY A 20 9.10 0.51 20.70
CA GLY A 20 10.41 0.31 21.33
C GLY A 20 11.40 -0.51 20.50
N HIS A 21 11.09 -0.81 19.23
CA HIS A 21 11.98 -1.41 18.26
C HIS A 21 12.47 -0.35 17.28
N ASP A 22 13.76 -0.30 17.03
CA ASP A 22 14.36 0.54 15.99
C ASP A 22 14.40 -0.27 14.68
N LEU A 23 13.53 0.11 13.73
CA LEU A 23 13.29 -0.62 12.49
C LEU A 23 13.80 0.18 11.29
N ALA A 24 14.59 -0.46 10.44
CA ALA A 24 14.96 0.12 9.15
C ALA A 24 13.75 0.15 8.22
N VAL A 25 13.49 1.30 7.60
CA VAL A 25 12.50 1.48 6.54
C VAL A 25 13.22 1.87 5.25
N ALA A 26 13.12 1.01 4.23
CA ALA A 26 13.58 1.32 2.89
C ALA A 26 12.47 2.08 2.15
N TYR A 27 12.84 3.06 1.35
CA TYR A 27 11.88 3.82 0.55
C TYR A 27 12.50 4.31 -0.75
N HIS A 28 11.71 4.30 -1.81
CA HIS A 28 12.04 4.98 -3.05
C HIS A 28 11.59 6.43 -2.95
N GLU A 29 12.44 7.36 -3.34
CA GLU A 29 12.14 8.79 -3.33
C GLU A 29 12.45 9.37 -4.71
N ASP A 30 11.54 10.21 -5.23
CA ASP A 30 11.69 10.93 -6.50
C ASP A 30 11.03 12.30 -6.40
N GLY A 31 11.31 13.16 -7.40
CA GLY A 31 10.77 14.52 -7.44
C GLY A 31 11.63 15.54 -6.69
N SER A 32 11.11 16.76 -6.55
CA SER A 32 11.84 17.91 -6.01
C SER A 32 11.16 18.47 -4.76
N ASP A 33 11.99 18.90 -3.79
CA ASP A 33 11.53 19.70 -2.63
C ASP A 33 10.99 21.09 -3.02
N GLU A 34 11.23 21.55 -4.26
CA GLU A 34 10.67 22.81 -4.79
C GLU A 34 9.23 22.65 -5.31
N SER A 35 8.61 21.50 -5.10
CA SER A 35 7.24 21.20 -5.53
C SER A 35 6.20 22.08 -4.85
N THR A 36 5.06 22.28 -5.52
CA THR A 36 4.03 23.25 -5.11
C THR A 36 2.95 22.69 -4.19
N GLY A 37 3.18 21.60 -3.50
CA GLY A 37 2.21 21.01 -2.59
C GLY A 37 2.82 19.98 -1.64
N PRO A 38 2.02 19.39 -0.74
CA PRO A 38 2.50 18.38 0.17
C PRO A 38 3.15 17.21 -0.56
N PRO A 39 4.19 16.58 0.00
CA PRO A 39 4.75 15.34 -0.54
C PRO A 39 3.68 14.25 -0.68
N VAL A 40 3.88 13.35 -1.66
CA VAL A 40 2.98 12.21 -1.88
C VAL A 40 3.63 10.95 -1.35
N VAL A 41 2.97 10.28 -0.39
CA VAL A 41 3.44 9.00 0.17
C VAL A 41 2.57 7.86 -0.33
N PHE A 42 3.22 6.84 -0.89
CA PHE A 42 2.58 5.70 -1.53
C PHE A 42 2.68 4.45 -0.65
N LEU A 43 1.56 3.98 -0.10
CA LEU A 43 1.49 2.81 0.76
C LEU A 43 0.96 1.60 -0.02
N HIS A 44 1.76 0.55 -0.07
CA HIS A 44 1.42 -0.71 -0.74
C HIS A 44 0.62 -1.66 0.15
N GLY A 45 0.29 -2.86 -0.33
CA GLY A 45 -0.46 -3.89 0.37
C GLY A 45 0.31 -5.19 0.63
N ILE A 46 -0.43 -6.25 0.98
CA ILE A 46 0.10 -7.61 1.12
C ILE A 46 -0.33 -8.46 -0.10
N PRO A 47 0.57 -9.24 -0.73
CA PRO A 47 1.99 -9.40 -0.45
C PRO A 47 2.89 -8.54 -1.36
N THR A 48 2.48 -7.31 -1.65
CA THR A 48 3.27 -6.37 -2.47
C THR A 48 4.32 -5.62 -1.64
N TRP A 49 5.09 -4.75 -2.27
CA TRP A 49 6.03 -3.81 -1.70
C TRP A 49 6.09 -2.54 -2.57
N SER A 50 6.90 -1.57 -2.26
CA SER A 50 6.90 -0.26 -2.95
C SER A 50 7.05 -0.34 -4.48
N PHE A 51 7.61 -1.43 -5.01
CA PHE A 51 7.70 -1.69 -6.46
C PHE A 51 6.34 -1.71 -7.16
N LEU A 52 5.22 -1.88 -6.44
CA LEU A 52 3.87 -1.71 -6.97
C LEU A 52 3.71 -0.35 -7.68
N TRP A 53 4.37 0.66 -7.17
CA TRP A 53 4.21 2.05 -7.59
C TRP A 53 5.15 2.48 -8.71
N ARG A 54 5.97 1.55 -9.27
CA ARG A 54 7.01 1.83 -10.26
C ARG A 54 6.55 2.56 -11.53
N ASP A 55 5.29 2.35 -11.92
CA ASP A 55 4.69 2.96 -13.11
C ASP A 55 3.85 4.20 -12.76
N ILE A 56 3.59 4.46 -11.47
CA ILE A 56 2.78 5.57 -10.98
C ILE A 56 3.65 6.72 -10.46
N VAL A 57 4.67 6.41 -9.66
CA VAL A 57 5.59 7.42 -9.08
C VAL A 57 6.13 8.38 -10.12
N PRO A 58 6.66 7.93 -11.28
CA PRO A 58 7.22 8.85 -12.28
C PRO A 58 6.19 9.85 -12.85
N ALA A 59 4.90 9.48 -12.86
CA ALA A 59 3.86 10.36 -13.38
C ALA A 59 3.52 11.53 -12.42
N VAL A 60 3.93 11.44 -11.15
CA VAL A 60 3.68 12.43 -10.10
C VAL A 60 4.95 13.19 -9.72
N ALA A 61 6.12 12.57 -9.90
CA ALA A 61 7.41 13.09 -9.44
C ALA A 61 7.83 14.42 -10.12
N ASP A 62 7.33 14.70 -11.32
CA ASP A 62 7.58 15.96 -11.99
C ASP A 62 6.95 17.17 -11.25
N ASP A 63 5.86 16.95 -10.53
CA ASP A 63 5.06 17.98 -9.88
C ASP A 63 5.17 17.96 -8.34
N ARG A 64 5.51 16.82 -7.75
CA ARG A 64 5.51 16.60 -6.29
C ARG A 64 6.71 15.75 -5.86
N ARG A 65 7.20 16.01 -4.65
CA ARG A 65 8.09 15.05 -3.97
C ARG A 65 7.29 13.78 -3.70
N THR A 66 7.82 12.61 -4.06
CA THR A 66 7.16 11.31 -3.91
C THR A 66 8.01 10.40 -3.04
N ILE A 67 7.37 9.66 -2.14
CA ILE A 67 8.00 8.71 -1.25
C ILE A 67 7.18 7.41 -1.29
N ALA A 68 7.81 6.31 -1.67
CA ALA A 68 7.20 4.99 -1.69
C ALA A 68 7.97 4.07 -0.73
N PRO A 69 7.58 4.00 0.56
CA PRO A 69 8.23 3.12 1.52
C PRO A 69 7.82 1.66 1.31
N ASP A 70 8.74 0.77 1.62
CA ASP A 70 8.41 -0.59 1.99
C ASP A 70 7.95 -0.57 3.44
N MET A 71 6.71 -0.95 3.72
CA MET A 71 6.21 -1.03 5.09
C MET A 71 7.07 -1.97 5.94
N VAL A 72 7.12 -1.80 7.27
CA VAL A 72 7.92 -2.69 8.13
C VAL A 72 7.44 -4.13 8.01
N GLY A 73 8.37 -5.05 7.81
CA GLY A 73 8.08 -6.45 7.49
C GLY A 73 7.92 -6.74 5.99
N TYR A 74 8.11 -5.77 5.09
CA TYR A 74 7.93 -5.90 3.65
C TYR A 74 9.17 -5.44 2.89
N GLY A 75 9.27 -5.87 1.62
CA GLY A 75 10.28 -5.41 0.67
C GLY A 75 11.70 -5.52 1.20
N HIS A 76 12.37 -4.39 1.32
CA HIS A 76 13.73 -4.25 1.83
C HIS A 76 13.79 -3.57 3.21
N SER A 77 12.63 -3.32 3.83
CA SER A 77 12.52 -2.86 5.22
C SER A 77 12.84 -3.98 6.22
N ALA A 78 12.93 -3.64 7.51
CA ALA A 78 13.21 -4.61 8.58
C ALA A 78 12.25 -5.81 8.52
N MET A 79 12.80 -7.02 8.55
CA MET A 79 12.07 -8.30 8.49
C MET A 79 12.32 -9.20 9.71
N SER A 80 12.96 -8.68 10.79
CA SER A 80 13.17 -9.45 12.02
C SER A 80 11.84 -9.91 12.63
N ASP A 81 11.86 -10.99 13.41
CA ASP A 81 10.64 -11.68 13.87
C ASP A 81 10.10 -11.17 15.21
N ASP A 82 10.58 -10.04 15.71
CA ASP A 82 10.41 -9.57 17.08
C ASP A 82 9.54 -8.30 17.23
N PHE A 83 8.86 -7.84 16.16
CA PHE A 83 8.01 -6.65 16.20
C PHE A 83 6.60 -6.90 15.65
N ASP A 84 5.64 -6.04 16.02
CA ASP A 84 4.27 -6.05 15.52
C ASP A 84 4.21 -5.49 14.09
N ARG A 85 3.44 -6.15 13.21
CA ARG A 85 3.22 -5.79 11.79
C ARG A 85 1.75 -5.48 11.50
N SER A 86 0.95 -5.33 12.53
CA SER A 86 -0.46 -5.02 12.38
C SER A 86 -0.67 -3.63 11.73
N ILE A 87 -1.87 -3.39 11.23
CA ILE A 87 -2.24 -2.07 10.67
C ILE A 87 -1.96 -0.93 11.67
N ARG A 88 -2.15 -1.16 12.97
CA ARG A 88 -1.80 -0.17 14.01
C ARG A 88 -0.28 0.10 14.09
N ALA A 89 0.52 -0.96 14.04
CA ALA A 89 1.97 -0.81 14.06
C ALA A 89 2.48 -0.12 12.78
N GLN A 90 1.86 -0.41 11.63
CA GLN A 90 2.17 0.28 10.38
C GLN A 90 1.76 1.77 10.41
N GLU A 91 0.64 2.12 11.05
CA GLU A 91 0.25 3.51 11.30
C GLU A 91 1.33 4.25 12.12
N THR A 92 1.81 3.63 13.22
CA THR A 92 2.90 4.18 14.03
C THR A 92 4.21 4.32 13.22
N ALA A 93 4.52 3.33 12.37
CA ALA A 93 5.70 3.38 11.51
C ALA A 93 5.58 4.49 10.46
N LEU A 94 4.40 4.70 9.88
CA LEU A 94 4.13 5.80 8.96
C LEU A 94 4.35 7.15 9.64
N GLU A 95 3.75 7.36 10.83
CA GLU A 95 3.92 8.59 11.60
C GLU A 95 5.39 8.88 11.87
N ALA A 96 6.13 7.88 12.36
CA ALA A 96 7.56 8.02 12.65
C ALA A 96 8.40 8.29 11.39
N LEU A 97 8.03 7.70 10.24
CA LEU A 97 8.69 7.97 8.96
C LEU A 97 8.45 9.41 8.49
N LEU A 98 7.21 9.90 8.57
CA LEU A 98 6.89 11.28 8.21
C LEU A 98 7.64 12.28 9.09
N ASP A 99 7.73 12.01 10.39
CA ASP A 99 8.44 12.86 11.34
C ASP A 99 9.96 12.89 11.07
N ASP A 100 10.57 11.71 10.77
CA ASP A 100 11.99 11.61 10.43
C ASP A 100 12.33 12.34 9.12
N LEU A 101 11.43 12.28 8.14
CA LEU A 101 11.57 12.97 6.85
C LEU A 101 11.16 14.45 6.91
N GLY A 102 10.73 14.96 8.08
CA GLY A 102 10.29 16.35 8.27
C GLY A 102 9.01 16.72 7.52
N ILE A 103 8.10 15.76 7.32
CA ILE A 103 6.84 15.93 6.59
C ILE A 103 5.73 16.22 7.59
N GLU A 104 5.29 17.48 7.66
CA GLU A 104 4.20 17.91 8.54
C GLU A 104 2.83 17.60 7.95
N GLU A 105 2.67 17.78 6.64
CA GLU A 105 1.43 17.54 5.89
C GLU A 105 1.75 16.66 4.66
N VAL A 106 0.85 15.73 4.32
CA VAL A 106 1.08 14.70 3.30
C VAL A 106 -0.17 14.46 2.44
N ALA A 107 0.02 14.13 1.16
CA ALA A 107 -0.97 13.44 0.35
C ALA A 107 -0.69 11.92 0.43
N LEU A 108 -1.67 11.12 0.87
CA LEU A 108 -1.54 9.67 0.97
C LEU A 108 -2.18 9.00 -0.25
N VAL A 109 -1.42 8.12 -0.89
CA VAL A 109 -1.90 7.23 -1.96
C VAL A 109 -1.70 5.80 -1.49
N ALA A 110 -2.78 5.04 -1.35
CA ALA A 110 -2.70 3.77 -0.65
C ALA A 110 -3.53 2.67 -1.31
N HIS A 111 -3.01 1.45 -1.20
CA HIS A 111 -3.60 0.26 -1.78
C HIS A 111 -3.68 -0.87 -0.74
N ASP A 112 -4.74 -1.68 -0.77
CA ASP A 112 -4.96 -2.86 0.07
C ASP A 112 -4.77 -2.55 1.57
N ILE A 113 -3.90 -3.27 2.33
CA ILE A 113 -3.65 -2.96 3.75
C ILE A 113 -3.04 -1.58 3.96
N GLY A 114 -2.26 -1.07 2.99
CA GLY A 114 -1.79 0.32 3.01
C GLY A 114 -2.97 1.31 3.08
N GLY A 115 -4.10 0.97 2.42
CA GLY A 115 -5.35 1.72 2.54
C GLY A 115 -5.90 1.72 3.97
N GLY A 116 -5.88 0.56 4.65
CA GLY A 116 -6.26 0.48 6.06
C GLY A 116 -5.37 1.32 6.98
N VAL A 117 -4.06 1.37 6.69
CA VAL A 117 -3.10 2.23 7.39
C VAL A 117 -3.42 3.71 7.15
N ALA A 118 -3.61 4.10 5.88
CA ALA A 118 -3.91 5.48 5.49
C ALA A 118 -5.25 5.97 6.08
N LEU A 119 -6.29 5.13 6.07
CA LEU A 119 -7.59 5.43 6.69
C LEU A 119 -7.48 5.68 8.20
N ARG A 120 -6.71 4.85 8.91
CA ARG A 120 -6.46 5.06 10.34
C ARG A 120 -5.71 6.35 10.59
N PHE A 121 -4.61 6.55 9.85
CA PHE A 121 -3.78 7.74 9.99
C PHE A 121 -4.59 9.02 9.71
N ALA A 122 -5.40 9.03 8.64
CA ALA A 122 -6.24 10.18 8.30
C ALA A 122 -7.33 10.46 9.34
N ALA A 123 -7.93 9.42 9.94
CA ALA A 123 -8.93 9.58 10.99
C ALA A 123 -8.33 10.08 12.32
N HIS A 124 -7.10 9.66 12.65
CA HIS A 124 -6.44 10.04 13.90
C HIS A 124 -5.64 11.37 13.79
N ASN A 125 -5.19 11.71 12.58
CA ASN A 125 -4.35 12.86 12.31
C ASN A 125 -4.92 13.70 11.14
N PRO A 126 -6.19 14.19 11.25
CA PRO A 126 -6.87 14.85 10.12
C PRO A 126 -6.13 16.11 9.65
N ASP A 127 -5.43 16.81 10.52
CA ASP A 127 -4.67 18.03 10.18
C ASP A 127 -3.36 17.73 9.43
N ARG A 128 -2.93 16.45 9.35
CA ARG A 128 -1.70 16.02 8.65
C ARG A 128 -1.96 15.48 7.25
N VAL A 129 -3.20 15.21 6.86
CA VAL A 129 -3.54 14.62 5.56
C VAL A 129 -4.28 15.64 4.71
N ALA A 130 -3.59 16.20 3.71
CA ALA A 130 -4.15 17.16 2.78
C ALA A 130 -5.09 16.52 1.76
N GLN A 131 -4.67 15.35 1.23
CA GLN A 131 -5.41 14.59 0.21
C GLN A 131 -5.24 13.09 0.47
N LEU A 132 -6.29 12.31 0.22
CA LEU A 132 -6.29 10.86 0.41
C LEU A 132 -6.75 10.17 -0.88
N VAL A 133 -5.94 9.25 -1.39
CA VAL A 133 -6.29 8.40 -2.54
C VAL A 133 -6.23 6.94 -2.11
N LEU A 134 -7.33 6.22 -2.30
CA LEU A 134 -7.44 4.83 -1.91
C LEU A 134 -7.79 3.98 -3.12
N SER A 135 -7.10 2.86 -3.28
CA SER A 135 -7.43 1.86 -4.29
C SER A 135 -7.56 0.48 -3.65
N ASN A 136 -8.70 -0.16 -3.85
CA ASN A 136 -8.96 -1.53 -3.39
C ASN A 136 -8.52 -1.74 -1.93
N ALA A 137 -8.85 -0.76 -1.08
CA ALA A 137 -8.33 -0.62 0.26
C ALA A 137 -9.02 -1.57 1.25
N VAL A 138 -8.24 -2.13 2.16
CA VAL A 138 -8.75 -2.84 3.32
C VAL A 138 -9.46 -1.84 4.25
N CYS A 139 -10.73 -2.09 4.54
CA CYS A 139 -11.56 -1.23 5.38
C CYS A 139 -12.65 -2.05 6.08
N TYR A 140 -13.27 -1.51 7.09
CA TYR A 140 -14.33 -2.15 7.86
C TYR A 140 -13.97 -3.61 8.25
N ASP A 141 -14.81 -4.56 7.82
CA ASP A 141 -14.67 -6.01 8.02
C ASP A 141 -14.28 -6.77 6.74
N SER A 142 -13.73 -6.07 5.72
CA SER A 142 -13.28 -6.68 4.46
C SER A 142 -12.02 -7.58 4.61
N TRP A 143 -11.44 -7.65 5.78
CA TRP A 143 -10.13 -8.22 6.08
C TRP A 143 -10.19 -9.17 7.29
N PRO A 144 -9.43 -10.30 7.35
CA PRO A 144 -8.59 -10.83 6.27
C PRO A 144 -9.39 -11.63 5.23
N VAL A 145 -8.94 -11.59 3.99
CA VAL A 145 -9.45 -12.48 2.92
C VAL A 145 -8.87 -13.89 3.06
N GLU A 146 -9.47 -14.89 2.40
CA GLU A 146 -9.06 -16.29 2.50
C GLU A 146 -7.59 -16.50 2.12
N PHE A 147 -7.14 -15.86 1.04
CA PHE A 147 -5.75 -15.92 0.61
C PHE A 147 -4.79 -15.54 1.74
N VAL A 148 -4.98 -14.38 2.37
CA VAL A 148 -4.14 -13.90 3.47
C VAL A 148 -4.23 -14.81 4.69
N SER A 149 -5.43 -15.28 5.05
CA SER A 149 -5.61 -16.23 6.15
C SER A 149 -4.81 -17.52 5.91
N THR A 150 -4.73 -18.00 4.67
CA THR A 150 -3.95 -19.20 4.32
C THR A 150 -2.44 -18.95 4.33
N LEU A 151 -1.97 -17.73 4.02
CA LEU A 151 -0.55 -17.36 4.18
C LEU A 151 -0.09 -17.42 5.63
N GLY A 152 -0.96 -17.09 6.60
CA GLY A 152 -0.66 -17.12 8.03
C GLY A 152 -0.65 -18.52 8.67
N LEU A 153 -0.98 -19.58 7.94
CA LEU A 153 -1.00 -20.94 8.49
C LEU A 153 0.42 -21.47 8.77
N PRO A 154 0.62 -22.26 9.84
CA PRO A 154 1.90 -22.93 10.10
C PRO A 154 2.42 -23.75 8.91
N SER A 155 1.50 -24.39 8.16
CA SER A 155 1.84 -25.12 6.95
C SER A 155 2.49 -24.27 5.85
N THR A 156 2.20 -22.96 5.82
CA THR A 156 2.84 -22.04 4.89
C THR A 156 4.28 -21.73 5.32
N ALA A 157 4.53 -21.61 6.63
CA ALA A 157 5.89 -21.42 7.15
C ALA A 157 6.83 -22.60 6.84
N ASP A 158 6.26 -23.80 6.67
CA ASP A 158 7.01 -25.04 6.37
C ASP A 158 7.12 -25.33 4.86
N LEU A 159 6.62 -24.44 3.98
CA LEU A 159 6.71 -24.66 2.54
C LEU A 159 8.15 -24.58 2.04
N GLU A 160 8.47 -25.51 1.14
CA GLU A 160 9.67 -25.36 0.32
C GLU A 160 9.54 -24.13 -0.60
N ARG A 161 10.66 -23.46 -0.90
CA ARG A 161 10.68 -22.21 -1.71
C ARG A 161 9.88 -22.31 -3.01
N ALA A 162 10.02 -23.41 -3.75
CA ALA A 162 9.30 -23.59 -5.02
C ALA A 162 7.77 -23.64 -4.84
N ALA A 163 7.28 -24.20 -3.74
CA ALA A 163 5.85 -24.26 -3.45
C ALA A 163 5.31 -22.88 -2.98
N LEU A 164 6.13 -22.11 -2.26
CA LEU A 164 5.80 -20.73 -1.93
C LEU A 164 5.74 -19.87 -3.20
N GLU A 165 6.73 -20.01 -4.08
CA GLU A 165 6.78 -19.29 -5.37
C GLU A 165 5.54 -19.57 -6.22
N GLU A 166 5.16 -20.84 -6.41
CA GLU A 166 3.95 -21.24 -7.13
C GLU A 166 2.68 -20.60 -6.53
N ARG A 167 2.59 -20.54 -5.20
CA ARG A 167 1.46 -19.91 -4.50
C ARG A 167 1.40 -18.40 -4.74
N LEU A 168 2.54 -17.72 -4.73
CA LEU A 168 2.62 -16.29 -4.99
C LEU A 168 2.34 -15.97 -6.47
N ASP A 169 2.88 -16.78 -7.40
CA ASP A 169 2.56 -16.65 -8.83
C ASP A 169 1.05 -16.72 -9.06
N ALA A 170 0.37 -17.71 -8.48
CA ALA A 170 -1.08 -17.85 -8.59
C ALA A 170 -1.80 -16.61 -8.05
N ALA A 171 -1.41 -16.09 -6.88
CA ALA A 171 -2.05 -14.92 -6.28
C ALA A 171 -1.90 -13.65 -7.11
N PHE A 172 -0.71 -13.41 -7.67
CA PHE A 172 -0.49 -12.23 -8.52
C PHE A 172 -1.20 -12.35 -9.87
N VAL A 173 -1.27 -13.56 -10.44
CA VAL A 173 -2.01 -13.81 -11.69
C VAL A 173 -3.52 -13.70 -11.47
N ASP A 174 -4.06 -14.32 -10.41
CA ASP A 174 -5.51 -14.34 -10.14
C ASP A 174 -6.05 -12.94 -9.77
N GLY A 175 -5.21 -12.08 -9.17
CA GLY A 175 -5.56 -10.69 -8.83
C GLY A 175 -5.36 -9.69 -9.96
N THR A 176 -4.89 -10.12 -11.14
CA THR A 176 -4.64 -9.29 -12.34
C THR A 176 -5.77 -9.46 -13.36
N TYR A 177 -6.21 -8.36 -13.95
CA TYR A 177 -7.14 -8.40 -15.06
C TYR A 177 -6.43 -8.81 -16.36
N GLY A 178 -6.87 -9.92 -16.96
CA GLY A 178 -6.29 -10.43 -18.21
C GLY A 178 -4.97 -11.16 -18.02
N GLU A 179 -3.94 -10.82 -18.79
CA GLU A 179 -2.62 -11.45 -18.73
C GLU A 179 -1.68 -10.63 -17.83
N ALA A 180 -1.19 -11.26 -16.77
CA ALA A 180 -0.26 -10.61 -15.85
C ALA A 180 1.10 -10.35 -16.51
N ASP A 181 1.64 -9.15 -16.30
CA ASP A 181 3.02 -8.82 -16.71
C ASP A 181 4.02 -9.68 -15.93
N PRO A 182 4.83 -10.53 -16.59
CA PRO A 182 5.82 -11.35 -15.90
C PRO A 182 6.81 -10.52 -15.05
N ALA A 183 7.16 -9.31 -15.49
CA ALA A 183 8.06 -8.44 -14.71
C ALA A 183 7.39 -7.94 -13.42
N PHE A 184 6.09 -7.74 -13.43
CA PHE A 184 5.30 -7.44 -12.22
C PHE A 184 5.32 -8.63 -11.27
N VAL A 185 4.94 -9.82 -11.74
CA VAL A 185 4.86 -11.04 -10.92
C VAL A 185 6.23 -11.37 -10.31
N ASP A 186 7.29 -11.39 -11.12
CA ASP A 186 8.66 -11.68 -10.66
C ASP A 186 9.15 -10.65 -9.64
N GLY A 187 8.87 -9.37 -9.88
CA GLY A 187 9.25 -8.30 -8.98
C GLY A 187 8.51 -8.35 -7.65
N MET A 188 7.20 -8.61 -7.66
CA MET A 188 6.40 -8.66 -6.44
C MET A 188 6.79 -9.81 -5.53
N LYS A 189 7.09 -10.99 -6.08
CA LYS A 189 7.47 -12.17 -5.27
C LYS A 189 8.91 -12.15 -4.77
N ALA A 190 9.81 -11.39 -5.39
CA ALA A 190 11.24 -11.44 -5.13
C ALA A 190 11.65 -11.32 -3.65
N PRO A 191 11.15 -10.37 -2.84
CA PRO A 191 11.51 -10.27 -1.43
C PRO A 191 11.14 -11.51 -0.61
N TRP A 192 10.04 -12.18 -0.96
CA TRP A 192 9.47 -13.31 -0.23
C TRP A 192 10.21 -14.62 -0.46
N LEU A 193 11.02 -14.71 -1.51
CA LEU A 193 11.79 -15.91 -1.85
C LEU A 193 13.14 -16.00 -1.12
N THR A 194 13.38 -15.11 -0.15
CA THR A 194 14.49 -15.20 0.82
C THR A 194 14.02 -15.88 2.10
N ASP A 195 14.96 -16.45 2.90
CA ASP A 195 14.58 -17.09 4.16
C ASP A 195 13.91 -16.11 5.14
N ALA A 196 14.43 -14.88 5.24
CA ALA A 196 13.84 -13.82 6.07
C ALA A 196 12.49 -13.37 5.51
N GLY A 197 12.38 -13.21 4.20
CA GLY A 197 11.14 -12.80 3.53
C GLY A 197 10.01 -13.81 3.69
N HIS A 198 10.31 -15.11 3.57
CA HIS A 198 9.31 -16.15 3.80
C HIS A 198 8.72 -16.08 5.22
N VAL A 199 9.58 -16.01 6.24
CA VAL A 199 9.13 -15.84 7.63
C VAL A 199 8.34 -14.55 7.79
N SER A 200 8.83 -13.45 7.23
CA SER A 200 8.16 -12.14 7.33
C SER A 200 6.77 -12.15 6.68
N LEU A 201 6.61 -12.79 5.51
CA LEU A 201 5.31 -12.91 4.84
C LEU A 201 4.28 -13.62 5.73
N VAL A 202 4.66 -14.75 6.35
CA VAL A 202 3.80 -15.48 7.28
C VAL A 202 3.45 -14.61 8.48
N ARG A 203 4.42 -13.87 9.03
CA ARG A 203 4.20 -12.96 10.15
C ARG A 203 3.28 -11.79 9.79
N ASN A 204 3.44 -11.22 8.60
CA ASN A 204 2.54 -10.18 8.11
C ASN A 204 1.09 -10.70 8.03
N ALA A 205 0.90 -11.90 7.49
CA ALA A 205 -0.41 -12.51 7.39
C ALA A 205 -1.03 -12.86 8.77
N VAL A 206 -0.23 -13.31 9.74
CA VAL A 206 -0.71 -13.59 11.12
C VAL A 206 -1.07 -12.30 11.87
N SER A 207 -0.46 -11.16 11.53
CA SER A 207 -0.70 -9.87 12.18
C SER A 207 -2.06 -9.24 11.80
N THR A 208 -2.92 -9.97 11.08
CA THR A 208 -4.26 -9.52 10.71
C THR A 208 -5.16 -9.35 11.92
N ASN A 209 -5.82 -8.21 12.00
CA ASN A 209 -6.79 -7.91 13.04
C ASN A 209 -7.88 -6.98 12.51
N THR A 210 -9.06 -7.53 12.25
CA THR A 210 -10.22 -6.80 11.73
C THR A 210 -10.62 -5.61 12.63
N ASN A 211 -10.36 -5.67 13.93
CA ASN A 211 -10.67 -4.53 14.81
C ASN A 211 -9.91 -3.26 14.40
N HIS A 212 -8.73 -3.39 13.79
CA HIS A 212 -7.93 -2.23 13.40
C HIS A 212 -8.57 -1.39 12.28
N THR A 213 -9.53 -1.94 11.56
CA THR A 213 -10.32 -1.24 10.55
C THR A 213 -11.75 -0.98 10.99
N THR A 214 -12.38 -1.87 11.76
CA THR A 214 -13.76 -1.66 12.24
C THR A 214 -13.87 -0.60 13.34
N GLU A 215 -12.78 -0.28 14.05
CA GLU A 215 -12.76 0.77 15.08
C GLU A 215 -12.53 2.18 14.54
N ILE A 216 -12.22 2.33 13.22
CA ILE A 216 -11.98 3.65 12.59
C ILE A 216 -13.28 4.45 12.58
N ASP A 217 -13.21 5.69 13.02
CA ASP A 217 -14.25 6.69 12.76
C ASP A 217 -14.03 7.31 11.37
N TYR A 218 -14.61 6.71 10.35
CA TYR A 218 -14.47 7.16 8.96
C TYR A 218 -15.01 8.58 8.74
N GLY A 219 -15.99 9.02 9.55
CA GLY A 219 -16.53 10.39 9.52
C GLY A 219 -15.57 11.45 10.08
N ALA A 220 -14.50 11.04 10.78
CA ALA A 220 -13.44 11.95 11.25
C ALA A 220 -12.43 12.30 10.15
N ILE A 221 -12.45 11.60 9.00
CA ILE A 221 -11.57 11.90 7.86
C ILE A 221 -12.08 13.16 7.16
N THR A 222 -11.27 14.22 7.21
CA THR A 222 -11.59 15.54 6.63
C THR A 222 -10.86 15.83 5.32
N ALA A 223 -9.87 15.00 4.97
CA ALA A 223 -9.13 15.12 3.72
C ALA A 223 -10.06 14.89 2.52
N GLU A 224 -9.91 15.72 1.47
CA GLU A 224 -10.47 15.40 0.15
C GLU A 224 -10.00 13.99 -0.26
N THR A 225 -10.95 13.12 -0.62
CA THR A 225 -10.67 11.70 -0.83
C THR A 225 -11.10 11.24 -2.21
N LEU A 226 -10.18 10.58 -2.91
CA LEU A 226 -10.43 9.89 -4.17
C LEU A 226 -10.37 8.38 -3.97
N LEU A 227 -11.42 7.67 -4.34
CA LEU A 227 -11.50 6.23 -4.34
C LEU A 227 -11.38 5.72 -5.78
N LEU A 228 -10.22 5.12 -6.13
CA LEU A 228 -9.98 4.49 -7.43
C LEU A 228 -10.12 2.97 -7.28
N TRP A 229 -11.24 2.42 -7.71
CA TRP A 229 -11.53 1.02 -7.40
C TRP A 229 -11.78 0.18 -8.64
N GLY A 230 -11.12 -0.99 -8.71
CA GLY A 230 -11.41 -1.99 -9.73
C GLY A 230 -12.83 -2.54 -9.54
N GLU A 231 -13.68 -2.40 -10.56
CA GLU A 231 -15.10 -2.80 -10.47
C GLU A 231 -15.27 -4.30 -10.21
N ASP A 232 -14.33 -5.10 -10.69
CA ASP A 232 -14.36 -6.57 -10.61
C ASP A 232 -13.32 -7.14 -9.61
N ASP A 233 -12.93 -6.35 -8.60
CA ASP A 233 -11.97 -6.83 -7.59
C ASP A 233 -12.47 -8.09 -6.88
N VAL A 234 -11.64 -9.13 -6.93
CA VAL A 234 -11.93 -10.44 -6.33
C VAL A 234 -11.57 -10.52 -4.85
N MET A 235 -10.83 -9.53 -4.31
CA MET A 235 -10.33 -9.51 -2.93
C MET A 235 -11.01 -8.44 -2.07
N GLN A 236 -11.23 -7.24 -2.64
CA GLN A 236 -11.88 -6.11 -1.97
C GLN A 236 -13.11 -5.68 -2.77
N PRO A 237 -14.29 -6.28 -2.49
CA PRO A 237 -15.53 -6.02 -3.22
C PRO A 237 -15.87 -4.54 -3.35
N TYR A 238 -16.42 -4.14 -4.49
CA TYR A 238 -16.76 -2.76 -4.83
C TYR A 238 -17.73 -2.11 -3.83
N ASP A 239 -18.60 -2.90 -3.18
CA ASP A 239 -19.54 -2.44 -2.15
C ASP A 239 -18.82 -1.69 -0.99
N TYR A 240 -17.59 -2.04 -0.70
CA TYR A 240 -16.79 -1.34 0.32
C TYR A 240 -16.35 0.05 -0.14
N ALA A 241 -16.09 0.24 -1.43
CA ALA A 241 -15.82 1.56 -2.00
C ALA A 241 -17.07 2.46 -1.94
N GLU A 242 -18.26 1.93 -2.28
CA GLU A 242 -19.52 2.66 -2.17
C GLU A 242 -19.81 3.07 -0.72
N ARG A 243 -19.48 2.19 0.23
CA ARG A 243 -19.61 2.49 1.65
C ARG A 243 -18.63 3.57 2.08
N LEU A 244 -17.35 3.51 1.70
CA LEU A 244 -16.37 4.56 1.98
C LEU A 244 -16.80 5.90 1.40
N ALA A 245 -17.32 5.93 0.16
CA ALA A 245 -17.83 7.14 -0.47
C ALA A 245 -19.05 7.74 0.27
N THR A 246 -19.74 6.93 1.08
CA THR A 246 -20.87 7.41 1.91
C THR A 246 -20.40 7.90 3.27
N ASP A 247 -19.43 7.21 3.89
CA ASP A 247 -19.02 7.43 5.28
C ASP A 247 -17.94 8.53 5.39
N ILE A 248 -17.15 8.79 4.33
CA ILE A 248 -16.18 9.90 4.26
C ILE A 248 -16.85 11.11 3.62
N THR A 249 -16.82 12.26 4.30
CA THR A 249 -17.64 13.44 3.94
C THR A 249 -17.29 14.02 2.56
N ASP A 250 -16.00 14.06 2.21
CA ASP A 250 -15.50 14.64 0.94
C ASP A 250 -14.82 13.57 0.10
N ALA A 251 -15.60 12.56 -0.32
CA ALA A 251 -15.12 11.44 -1.09
C ALA A 251 -15.77 11.37 -2.47
N THR A 252 -14.92 11.15 -3.49
CA THR A 252 -15.33 10.86 -4.87
C THR A 252 -14.94 9.42 -5.21
N LEU A 253 -15.87 8.65 -5.78
CA LEU A 253 -15.63 7.28 -6.22
C LEU A 253 -15.54 7.23 -7.75
N GLU A 254 -14.40 6.77 -8.25
CA GLU A 254 -14.12 6.57 -9.67
C GLU A 254 -13.88 5.07 -9.93
N PRO A 255 -14.83 4.39 -10.59
CA PRO A 255 -14.66 2.99 -10.94
C PRO A 255 -13.64 2.83 -12.07
N LEU A 256 -12.75 1.86 -11.93
CA LEU A 256 -11.82 1.48 -12.98
C LEU A 256 -12.25 0.14 -13.59
N SER A 257 -12.79 0.20 -14.80
CA SER A 257 -13.12 -1.00 -15.56
C SER A 257 -11.88 -1.71 -16.06
N ASP A 258 -11.99 -3.00 -16.36
CA ASP A 258 -10.86 -3.83 -16.76
C ASP A 258 -9.71 -3.82 -15.71
N ALA A 259 -10.05 -3.84 -14.44
CA ALA A 259 -9.12 -3.89 -13.32
C ALA A 259 -9.67 -4.81 -12.22
N TYR A 260 -8.81 -5.69 -11.73
CA TYR A 260 -9.07 -6.52 -10.55
C TYR A 260 -8.40 -5.88 -9.32
N HIS A 261 -7.68 -6.69 -8.53
CA HIS A 261 -7.09 -6.19 -7.29
C HIS A 261 -5.87 -5.29 -7.50
N TRP A 262 -4.97 -5.65 -8.42
CA TRP A 262 -3.73 -4.91 -8.65
C TRP A 262 -3.93 -3.69 -9.56
N VAL A 263 -4.87 -2.83 -9.22
CA VAL A 263 -5.28 -1.66 -10.04
C VAL A 263 -4.12 -0.82 -10.54
N PRO A 264 -3.06 -0.51 -9.72
CA PRO A 264 -1.90 0.25 -10.21
C PRO A 264 -1.10 -0.49 -11.30
N ALA A 265 -1.19 -1.83 -11.35
CA ALA A 265 -0.54 -2.65 -12.37
C ALA A 265 -1.46 -2.92 -13.56
N ASP A 266 -2.76 -3.12 -13.32
CA ASP A 266 -3.75 -3.39 -14.37
C ASP A 266 -3.99 -2.15 -15.26
N ARG A 267 -4.10 -0.98 -14.65
CA ARG A 267 -4.49 0.27 -15.31
C ARG A 267 -3.55 1.44 -14.98
N PRO A 268 -2.21 1.30 -15.13
CA PRO A 268 -1.25 2.31 -14.66
C PRO A 268 -1.48 3.69 -15.27
N ALA A 269 -1.80 3.79 -16.57
CA ALA A 269 -2.03 5.06 -17.23
C ALA A 269 -3.31 5.76 -16.72
N ALA A 270 -4.42 5.02 -16.62
CA ALA A 270 -5.68 5.57 -16.11
C ALA A 270 -5.54 5.98 -14.64
N TYR A 271 -4.89 5.13 -13.83
CA TYR A 271 -4.59 5.43 -12.42
C TYR A 271 -3.79 6.73 -12.28
N ALA A 272 -2.70 6.86 -13.06
CA ALA A 272 -1.85 8.05 -13.04
C ALA A 272 -2.60 9.33 -13.49
N ASP A 273 -3.47 9.22 -14.50
CA ASP A 273 -4.25 10.35 -15.00
C ASP A 273 -5.25 10.86 -13.94
N HIS A 274 -6.01 9.96 -13.30
CA HIS A 274 -6.91 10.32 -12.19
C HIS A 274 -6.15 10.90 -11.01
N LEU A 275 -5.05 10.26 -10.62
CA LEU A 275 -4.21 10.71 -9.51
C LEU A 275 -3.67 12.13 -9.74
N ARG A 276 -3.10 12.41 -10.92
CA ARG A 276 -2.57 13.73 -11.26
C ARG A 276 -3.66 14.80 -11.27
N ALA A 277 -4.80 14.51 -11.86
CA ALA A 277 -5.93 15.42 -11.89
C ALA A 277 -6.40 15.79 -10.46
N PHE A 278 -6.51 14.78 -9.61
CA PHE A 278 -6.90 14.95 -8.21
C PHE A 278 -5.87 15.74 -7.41
N LEU A 279 -4.58 15.39 -7.48
CA LEU A 279 -3.51 16.09 -6.76
C LEU A 279 -3.33 17.54 -7.20
N ALA A 280 -3.67 17.88 -8.44
CA ALA A 280 -3.66 19.25 -8.94
C ALA A 280 -4.83 20.11 -8.42
N GLY A 281 -5.80 19.52 -7.67
CA GLY A 281 -7.00 20.21 -7.22
C GLY A 281 -7.97 20.52 -8.36
N ALA A 282 -7.83 19.86 -9.50
CA ALA A 282 -8.75 19.96 -10.61
C ALA A 282 -9.99 19.09 -10.30
N GLN A 283 -10.95 19.64 -9.58
CA GLN A 283 -12.30 19.06 -9.58
C GLN A 283 -12.89 19.24 -10.97
N ALA A 284 -13.34 18.15 -11.57
CA ALA A 284 -14.02 18.13 -12.86
C ALA A 284 -15.41 18.74 -12.76
#